data_1996f4f635e6ccbe8f482796cb0d8045
#
_entry.id   1996f4f635e6ccbe8f482796cb0d8045
#
_cell.length_a   1.000
_cell.length_b   1.000
_cell.length_c   1.000
_cell.angle_alpha   90.00
_cell.angle_beta   90.00
_cell.angle_gamma   90.00
#
_symmetry.space_group_name_H-M   'P 1'
#
loop_
_entity.id
_entity.type
_entity.pdbx_description
1 polymer ?
#
loop_
_entity_poly.entity_id
_entity_poly.type
_entity_poly.pdbx_seq_one_letter_code
_entity_poly.pdbx_strand_id
1 'polypeptide(L)'
;EVDGSHIVLTSKKGDKFSYQLNKFIRSNASTCINQHPIVEVGEAVKRGAALTDGPSIRDGELALGQNMLVAYMIWDGFNFEDAIVVSERVVQKDRYTSINIEDYIVDIRETKLGPEVVTSDIPNVSEEKLKNLDSEGIVRVGAEVKSGDILVGKITPKGETELSAEERLLRAIFGEKARDVRDSSLYLEHGEHGKVIGVKIFSDEAGDKLQPGVIKQVQVTVADMRKIQVGDKMAGRHGNKGVISRVVPAEDMPFLEDGTSIDIVLSPLGVISRMNLGQLLETHLGLAANALGYKVATPVLNGLSEDKIRSELAKAGLPVDGQAQLYDGRTGEPFDHKVTVGYNYMLKLNHMVEDKIHQRSIGPYSLITQQPLGGKAQFGGQRFGEMEVWALEAYGAAHMLQEILTIKSDDVPGRSKAYEAIIKGEEVKHANIPESFNVLVRELKGLCLDVELLKRSESGTYRLAGEVAAEKAKAQAEQAGDESPALKNNRK
;
A
#
# COMPACT_ATOMS: atom_id res chain seq x y z
N GLU A 1 -0.38 22.59 -36.37
CA GLU A 1 0.38 22.88 -35.15
C GLU A 1 0.28 21.72 -34.19
N VAL A 2 1.39 21.26 -33.66
CA VAL A 2 1.46 20.15 -32.72
C VAL A 2 2.40 20.55 -31.60
N ASP A 3 1.93 20.52 -30.37
CA ASP A 3 2.76 20.67 -29.18
C ASP A 3 2.45 19.62 -28.12
N GLY A 4 3.12 19.70 -26.97
CA GLY A 4 2.91 18.75 -25.86
C GLY A 4 1.53 18.81 -25.22
N SER A 5 0.73 19.84 -25.44
CA SER A 5 -0.54 20.13 -24.79
C SER A 5 -1.74 20.16 -25.74
N HIS A 6 -1.54 20.46 -26.99
CA HIS A 6 -2.62 20.56 -27.98
C HIS A 6 -2.22 20.24 -29.41
N ILE A 7 -3.17 19.87 -30.25
CA ILE A 7 -3.04 19.62 -31.66
C ILE A 7 -4.05 20.52 -32.39
N VAL A 8 -3.57 21.32 -33.36
CA VAL A 8 -4.45 22.13 -34.18
C VAL A 8 -4.48 21.58 -35.60
N LEU A 9 -5.65 21.18 -36.06
CA LEU A 9 -5.91 20.77 -37.44
C LEU A 9 -6.49 21.92 -38.25
N THR A 10 -5.98 22.12 -39.45
CA THR A 10 -6.55 23.09 -40.38
C THR A 10 -7.22 22.37 -41.55
N SER A 11 -8.51 22.59 -41.72
CA SER A 11 -9.30 22.03 -42.82
C SER A 11 -8.85 22.63 -44.16
N LYS A 12 -9.12 21.93 -45.27
CA LYS A 12 -8.93 22.48 -46.63
C LYS A 12 -9.73 23.78 -46.89
N LYS A 13 -10.78 24.02 -46.09
CA LYS A 13 -11.60 25.25 -46.13
C LYS A 13 -11.05 26.39 -45.28
N GLY A 14 -9.97 26.14 -44.49
CA GLY A 14 -9.35 27.11 -43.60
C GLY A 14 -9.88 27.06 -42.15
N ASP A 15 -10.86 26.17 -41.82
CA ASP A 15 -11.37 26.04 -40.45
C ASP A 15 -10.29 25.42 -39.58
N LYS A 16 -10.14 25.93 -38.37
CA LYS A 16 -9.20 25.40 -37.35
C LYS A 16 -9.93 24.63 -36.26
N PHE A 17 -9.47 23.42 -35.96
CA PHE A 17 -9.98 22.56 -34.89
C PHE A 17 -8.82 22.33 -33.93
N SER A 18 -9.00 22.74 -32.66
CA SER A 18 -8.04 22.54 -31.59
C SER A 18 -8.48 21.38 -30.71
N TYR A 19 -7.56 20.44 -30.47
CA TYR A 19 -7.74 19.28 -29.58
C TYR A 19 -6.73 19.39 -28.45
N GLN A 20 -7.24 19.53 -27.22
CA GLN A 20 -6.40 19.58 -26.03
C GLN A 20 -6.05 18.15 -25.58
N LEU A 21 -4.79 17.92 -25.21
CA LEU A 21 -4.30 16.64 -24.74
C LEU A 21 -4.40 16.54 -23.23
N ASN A 22 -4.81 15.37 -22.75
CA ASN A 22 -4.82 15.05 -21.34
C ASN A 22 -3.40 14.72 -20.90
N LYS A 23 -2.85 15.49 -19.96
CA LYS A 23 -1.48 15.34 -19.44
C LYS A 23 -1.52 15.07 -17.94
N PHE A 24 -0.96 13.92 -17.51
CA PHE A 24 -0.81 13.54 -16.11
C PHE A 24 -2.10 13.66 -15.30
N ILE A 25 -3.21 13.19 -15.87
CA ILE A 25 -4.51 13.15 -15.20
C ILE A 25 -4.66 11.82 -14.48
N ARG A 26 -5.22 11.84 -13.29
CA ARG A 26 -5.55 10.63 -12.51
C ARG A 26 -6.72 9.89 -13.13
N SER A 27 -6.58 8.58 -13.35
CA SER A 27 -7.68 7.69 -13.69
C SER A 27 -8.44 7.23 -12.42
N ASN A 28 -9.60 6.58 -12.61
CA ASN A 28 -10.36 6.00 -11.49
C ASN A 28 -9.58 4.92 -10.70
N ALA A 29 -8.56 4.32 -11.29
CA ALA A 29 -7.69 3.32 -10.68
C ALA A 29 -6.33 3.90 -10.23
N SER A 30 -6.23 5.22 -10.04
CA SER A 30 -5.01 5.94 -9.67
C SER A 30 -3.86 5.81 -10.69
N THR A 31 -4.13 5.31 -11.90
CA THR A 31 -3.14 5.25 -12.98
C THR A 31 -3.03 6.60 -13.70
N CYS A 32 -1.88 6.85 -14.32
CA CYS A 32 -1.61 8.09 -15.04
C CYS A 32 -2.21 8.05 -16.45
N ILE A 33 -3.04 9.03 -16.78
CA ILE A 33 -3.50 9.31 -18.14
C ILE A 33 -2.60 10.39 -18.71
N ASN A 34 -1.80 10.02 -19.72
CA ASN A 34 -0.90 10.93 -20.40
C ASN A 34 -0.94 10.64 -21.90
N GLN A 35 -1.45 11.58 -22.69
CA GLN A 35 -1.57 11.47 -24.14
C GLN A 35 -0.34 12.04 -24.84
N HIS A 36 0.13 11.34 -25.87
CA HIS A 36 1.24 11.75 -26.71
C HIS A 36 0.76 11.94 -28.16
N PRO A 37 1.11 13.03 -28.84
CA PRO A 37 0.82 13.17 -30.25
C PRO A 37 1.63 12.14 -31.06
N ILE A 38 1.00 11.53 -32.05
CA ILE A 38 1.63 10.61 -33.00
C ILE A 38 1.78 11.21 -34.38
N VAL A 39 1.21 12.39 -34.58
CA VAL A 39 1.23 13.11 -35.86
C VAL A 39 2.27 14.23 -35.84
N GLU A 40 2.87 14.50 -36.99
CA GLU A 40 3.86 15.56 -37.15
C GLU A 40 3.25 16.84 -37.72
N VAL A 41 3.95 17.97 -37.52
CA VAL A 41 3.52 19.25 -38.04
C VAL A 41 3.59 19.25 -39.59
N GLY A 42 2.46 19.57 -40.23
CA GLY A 42 2.33 19.56 -41.69
C GLY A 42 1.87 18.25 -42.30
N GLU A 43 1.64 17.22 -41.47
CA GLU A 43 1.09 15.93 -41.90
C GLU A 43 -0.38 16.06 -42.33
N ALA A 44 -0.74 15.40 -43.45
CA ALA A 44 -2.11 15.35 -43.93
C ALA A 44 -2.86 14.18 -43.33
N VAL A 45 -3.79 14.44 -42.38
CA VAL A 45 -4.59 13.43 -41.71
C VAL A 45 -5.94 13.20 -42.36
N LYS A 46 -6.41 11.98 -42.41
CA LYS A 46 -7.72 11.57 -42.93
C LYS A 46 -8.74 11.48 -41.80
N ARG A 47 -10.03 11.53 -42.12
CA ARG A 47 -11.10 11.30 -41.16
C ARG A 47 -10.97 9.90 -40.58
N GLY A 48 -10.95 9.79 -39.25
CA GLY A 48 -10.79 8.51 -38.53
C GLY A 48 -9.33 8.13 -38.24
N ALA A 49 -8.32 8.94 -38.70
CA ALA A 49 -6.96 8.73 -38.29
C ALA A 49 -6.75 9.07 -36.81
N ALA A 50 -5.96 8.25 -36.11
CA ALA A 50 -5.57 8.54 -34.73
C ALA A 50 -4.59 9.73 -34.73
N LEU A 51 -4.77 10.65 -33.79
CA LEU A 51 -3.93 11.83 -33.62
C LEU A 51 -2.99 11.69 -32.43
N THR A 52 -3.41 10.88 -31.44
CA THR A 52 -2.68 10.71 -30.18
C THR A 52 -2.72 9.25 -29.75
N ASP A 53 -1.66 8.79 -29.13
CA ASP A 53 -1.66 7.59 -28.30
C ASP A 53 -2.05 7.97 -26.87
N GLY A 54 -2.90 7.14 -26.25
CA GLY A 54 -3.31 7.27 -24.85
C GLY A 54 -2.48 6.40 -23.91
N PRO A 55 -2.91 6.28 -22.65
CA PRO A 55 -2.29 5.35 -21.72
C PRO A 55 -2.44 3.92 -22.23
N SER A 56 -1.37 3.12 -22.12
CA SER A 56 -1.32 1.74 -22.60
C SER A 56 -1.70 1.53 -24.07
N ILE A 57 -1.45 2.54 -24.90
CA ILE A 57 -1.55 2.47 -26.36
C ILE A 57 -0.20 2.85 -26.97
N ARG A 58 0.23 2.12 -27.98
CA ARG A 58 1.43 2.39 -28.75
C ARG A 58 1.16 2.16 -30.24
N ASP A 59 1.45 3.16 -31.06
CA ASP A 59 1.20 3.13 -32.52
C ASP A 59 -0.26 2.77 -32.87
N GLY A 60 -1.23 3.23 -32.06
CA GLY A 60 -2.65 2.93 -32.22
C GLY A 60 -3.09 1.54 -31.80
N GLU A 61 -2.20 0.71 -31.25
CA GLU A 61 -2.51 -0.64 -30.75
C GLU A 61 -2.49 -0.69 -29.21
N LEU A 62 -3.34 -1.56 -28.63
CA LEU A 62 -3.40 -1.76 -27.19
C LEU A 62 -2.10 -2.42 -26.69
N ALA A 63 -1.43 -1.78 -25.72
CA ALA A 63 -0.15 -2.18 -25.16
C ALA A 63 -0.21 -2.18 -23.62
N LEU A 64 -1.02 -3.06 -23.03
CA LEU A 64 -1.20 -3.22 -21.57
C LEU A 64 0.01 -3.85 -20.87
N GLY A 65 0.88 -4.53 -21.61
CA GLY A 65 2.05 -5.23 -21.10
C GLY A 65 3.20 -5.17 -22.10
N GLN A 66 4.17 -6.04 -21.90
CA GLN A 66 5.37 -6.09 -22.74
C GLN A 66 5.76 -7.54 -23.05
N ASN A 67 6.39 -7.73 -24.22
CA ASN A 67 6.98 -9.03 -24.59
C ASN A 67 8.28 -9.23 -23.82
N MET A 68 8.36 -10.33 -23.04
CA MET A 68 9.52 -10.73 -22.25
C MET A 68 10.05 -12.06 -22.70
N LEU A 69 11.36 -12.24 -22.65
CA LEU A 69 11.99 -13.52 -22.87
C LEU A 69 11.82 -14.36 -21.60
N VAL A 70 11.03 -15.44 -21.73
CA VAL A 70 10.62 -16.29 -20.60
C VAL A 70 11.20 -17.68 -20.74
N ALA A 71 11.65 -18.26 -19.62
CA ALA A 71 12.04 -19.66 -19.50
C ALA A 71 11.09 -20.38 -18.53
N TYR A 72 10.60 -21.57 -18.92
CA TYR A 72 9.78 -22.43 -18.07
C TYR A 72 10.64 -23.52 -17.44
N MET A 73 11.15 -23.26 -16.24
CA MET A 73 12.00 -24.20 -15.52
C MET A 73 11.81 -24.04 -14.00
N ILE A 74 12.10 -25.10 -13.25
CA ILE A 74 12.24 -25.02 -11.80
C ILE A 74 13.66 -24.52 -11.52
N TRP A 75 13.79 -23.46 -10.74
CA TRP A 75 15.08 -22.86 -10.42
C TRP A 75 15.23 -22.66 -8.91
N ASP A 76 15.97 -23.54 -8.27
CA ASP A 76 16.31 -23.54 -6.84
C ASP A 76 15.11 -23.30 -5.89
N GLY A 77 13.90 -23.59 -6.32
CA GLY A 77 12.69 -23.32 -5.56
C GLY A 77 12.24 -21.85 -5.52
N PHE A 78 12.99 -20.94 -6.16
CA PHE A 78 12.66 -19.49 -6.15
C PHE A 78 11.35 -19.16 -6.85
N ASN A 79 10.88 -20.02 -7.74
CA ASN A 79 9.62 -19.90 -8.45
C ASN A 79 8.57 -20.96 -8.04
N PHE A 80 8.63 -21.41 -6.79
CA PHE A 80 7.65 -22.34 -6.22
C PHE A 80 6.25 -21.68 -6.13
N GLU A 81 5.19 -22.45 -6.44
CA GLU A 81 3.79 -22.02 -6.33
C GLU A 81 3.47 -20.67 -7.03
N ASP A 82 3.72 -20.59 -8.33
CA ASP A 82 3.46 -19.36 -9.13
C ASP A 82 4.35 -18.16 -8.78
N ALA A 83 5.39 -18.34 -8.01
CA ALA A 83 6.37 -17.29 -7.81
C ALA A 83 7.15 -17.05 -9.11
N ILE A 84 7.48 -15.80 -9.35
CA ILE A 84 8.15 -15.33 -10.57
C ILE A 84 9.51 -14.79 -10.19
N VAL A 85 10.55 -15.23 -10.93
CA VAL A 85 11.87 -14.61 -10.82
C VAL A 85 12.07 -13.67 -12.01
N VAL A 86 12.50 -12.45 -11.72
CA VAL A 86 12.69 -11.39 -12.73
C VAL A 86 14.15 -10.96 -12.76
N SER A 87 14.68 -10.72 -13.94
CA SER A 87 16.01 -10.14 -14.12
C SER A 87 16.05 -8.66 -13.75
N GLU A 88 17.11 -8.22 -13.07
CA GLU A 88 17.35 -6.82 -12.76
C GLU A 88 17.42 -5.94 -14.03
N ARG A 89 17.80 -6.50 -15.18
CA ARG A 89 17.75 -5.84 -16.50
C ARG A 89 16.38 -5.24 -16.81
N VAL A 90 15.29 -5.89 -16.36
CA VAL A 90 13.92 -5.41 -16.54
C VAL A 90 13.67 -4.13 -15.73
N VAL A 91 14.22 -4.08 -14.52
CA VAL A 91 14.14 -2.89 -13.64
C VAL A 91 15.01 -1.76 -14.15
N GLN A 92 16.25 -2.08 -14.57
CA GLN A 92 17.22 -1.10 -15.09
C GLN A 92 16.74 -0.40 -16.37
N LYS A 93 16.04 -1.15 -17.24
CA LYS A 93 15.46 -0.62 -18.50
C LYS A 93 14.10 0.04 -18.30
N ASP A 94 13.69 0.31 -17.06
CA ASP A 94 12.38 0.89 -16.70
C ASP A 94 11.18 0.17 -17.34
N ARG A 95 11.32 -1.12 -17.60
CA ARG A 95 10.19 -1.93 -18.05
C ARG A 95 9.22 -2.13 -16.88
N TYR A 96 7.92 -1.99 -17.14
CA TYR A 96 6.88 -2.04 -16.12
C TYR A 96 6.95 -0.93 -15.06
N THR A 97 7.72 0.12 -15.26
CA THR A 97 7.65 1.32 -14.42
C THR A 97 6.31 2.00 -14.67
N SER A 98 5.52 2.18 -13.63
CA SER A 98 4.21 2.82 -13.68
C SER A 98 4.22 4.12 -12.88
N ILE A 99 3.36 5.06 -13.29
CA ILE A 99 3.13 6.30 -12.55
C ILE A 99 1.75 6.19 -11.92
N ASN A 100 1.69 6.29 -10.60
CA ASN A 100 0.45 6.38 -9.86
C ASN A 100 0.22 7.82 -9.45
N ILE A 101 -1.03 8.27 -9.53
CA ILE A 101 -1.42 9.63 -9.15
C ILE A 101 -2.50 9.51 -8.09
N GLU A 102 -2.28 10.16 -6.94
CA GLU A 102 -3.22 10.18 -5.85
C GLU A 102 -3.59 11.61 -5.46
N ASP A 103 -4.85 11.80 -5.09
CA ASP A 103 -5.38 13.07 -4.64
C ASP A 103 -5.63 13.03 -3.14
N TYR A 104 -4.95 13.87 -2.42
CA TYR A 104 -5.12 14.07 -0.99
C TYR A 104 -5.98 15.30 -0.76
N ILE A 105 -7.14 15.11 -0.14
CA ILE A 105 -8.14 16.15 0.04
C ILE A 105 -8.28 16.47 1.52
N VAL A 106 -8.26 17.75 1.85
CA VAL A 106 -8.55 18.23 3.20
C VAL A 106 -9.62 19.31 3.15
N ASP A 107 -10.62 19.17 4.00
CA ASP A 107 -11.66 20.16 4.20
C ASP A 107 -11.30 21.08 5.36
N ILE A 108 -11.51 22.36 5.18
CA ILE A 108 -11.41 23.41 6.19
C ILE A 108 -12.83 23.78 6.59
N ARG A 109 -13.19 23.51 7.83
CA ARG A 109 -14.56 23.62 8.33
C ARG A 109 -14.72 24.76 9.32
N GLU A 110 -15.93 25.27 9.39
CA GLU A 110 -16.33 26.14 10.48
C GLU A 110 -16.71 25.31 11.71
N THR A 111 -16.02 25.51 12.83
CA THR A 111 -16.33 24.84 14.10
C THR A 111 -17.01 25.78 15.06
N LYS A 112 -17.70 25.25 16.07
CA LYS A 112 -18.36 26.07 17.13
C LYS A 112 -17.39 26.96 17.92
N LEU A 113 -16.10 26.66 17.88
CA LEU A 113 -15.03 27.39 18.58
C LEU A 113 -14.29 28.39 17.68
N GLY A 114 -14.64 28.43 16.41
CA GLY A 114 -14.02 29.26 15.39
C GLY A 114 -13.68 28.46 14.12
N PRO A 115 -13.33 29.11 13.01
CA PRO A 115 -12.95 28.44 11.78
C PRO A 115 -11.60 27.74 11.93
N GLU A 116 -11.45 26.63 11.26
CA GLU A 116 -10.13 26.02 11.04
C GLU A 116 -9.29 26.94 10.14
N VAL A 117 -8.00 27.00 10.37
CA VAL A 117 -7.10 27.90 9.64
C VAL A 117 -5.98 27.08 8.98
N VAL A 118 -5.73 27.38 7.70
CA VAL A 118 -4.56 26.84 6.98
C VAL A 118 -3.38 27.77 7.24
N THR A 119 -2.28 27.23 7.76
CA THR A 119 -1.08 27.99 8.11
C THR A 119 0.17 27.13 8.13
N SER A 120 1.31 27.75 7.89
CA SER A 120 2.62 27.10 8.09
C SER A 120 3.10 27.14 9.55
N ASP A 121 2.48 27.95 10.41
CA ASP A 121 2.81 28.03 11.86
C ASP A 121 2.06 26.95 12.64
N ILE A 122 2.60 25.73 12.64
CA ILE A 122 2.02 24.55 13.29
C ILE A 122 2.76 24.29 14.60
N PRO A 123 2.06 24.13 15.73
CA PRO A 123 2.71 23.85 17.00
C PRO A 123 3.37 22.49 17.03
N ASN A 124 4.53 22.38 17.68
CA ASN A 124 5.28 21.12 17.93
C ASN A 124 5.76 20.37 16.67
N VAL A 125 5.98 21.10 15.57
CA VAL A 125 6.52 20.54 14.32
C VAL A 125 7.91 21.10 14.04
N SER A 126 8.84 20.23 13.61
CA SER A 126 10.20 20.66 13.26
C SER A 126 10.23 21.47 11.96
N GLU A 127 11.16 22.41 11.85
CA GLU A 127 11.34 23.25 10.65
C GLU A 127 11.62 22.43 9.37
N GLU A 128 12.24 21.25 9.51
CA GLU A 128 12.49 20.35 8.38
C GLU A 128 11.21 19.90 7.68
N LYS A 129 10.14 19.66 8.44
CA LYS A 129 8.82 19.27 7.89
C LYS A 129 8.06 20.44 7.27
N LEU A 130 8.41 21.65 7.63
CA LEU A 130 7.77 22.86 7.13
C LEU A 130 8.44 23.42 5.86
N LYS A 131 9.64 22.98 5.51
CA LYS A 131 10.44 23.55 4.41
C LYS A 131 9.75 23.48 3.03
N ASN A 132 8.90 22.50 2.80
CA ASN A 132 8.20 22.29 1.54
C ASN A 132 6.88 23.07 1.45
N LEU A 133 6.44 23.70 2.54
CA LEU A 133 5.22 24.51 2.59
C LEU A 133 5.49 25.92 2.03
N ASP A 134 4.43 26.52 1.50
CA ASP A 134 4.42 27.94 1.15
C ASP A 134 3.98 28.82 2.34
N SER A 135 3.84 30.12 2.11
CA SER A 135 3.38 31.07 3.13
C SER A 135 1.95 30.84 3.60
N GLU A 136 1.13 30.14 2.79
CA GLU A 136 -0.25 29.78 3.14
C GLU A 136 -0.34 28.44 3.88
N GLY A 137 0.79 27.73 4.06
CA GLY A 137 0.81 26.40 4.70
C GLY A 137 0.46 25.25 3.78
N ILE A 138 0.53 25.42 2.47
CA ILE A 138 0.26 24.38 1.47
C ILE A 138 1.58 23.96 0.83
N VAL A 139 1.74 22.67 0.53
CA VAL A 139 2.94 22.15 -0.11
C VAL A 139 3.13 22.73 -1.52
N ARG A 140 4.38 23.05 -1.89
CA ARG A 140 4.71 23.62 -3.20
C ARG A 140 4.63 22.58 -4.30
N VAL A 141 4.12 22.96 -5.47
CA VAL A 141 4.16 22.12 -6.66
C VAL A 141 5.62 21.86 -7.05
N GLY A 142 5.93 20.60 -7.32
CA GLY A 142 7.29 20.13 -7.64
C GLY A 142 8.09 19.65 -6.43
N ALA A 143 7.58 19.78 -5.19
CA ALA A 143 8.23 19.27 -4.00
C ALA A 143 8.21 17.74 -3.97
N GLU A 144 9.30 17.13 -3.54
CA GLU A 144 9.36 15.72 -3.19
C GLU A 144 8.91 15.54 -1.74
N VAL A 145 7.91 14.70 -1.55
CA VAL A 145 7.30 14.43 -0.25
C VAL A 145 7.47 12.97 0.15
N LYS A 146 7.66 12.74 1.44
CA LYS A 146 7.86 11.43 2.05
C LYS A 146 6.84 11.21 3.16
N SER A 147 6.70 9.97 3.57
CA SER A 147 5.86 9.58 4.70
C SER A 147 6.09 10.47 5.92
N GLY A 148 5.01 11.04 6.45
CA GLY A 148 5.04 11.93 7.59
C GLY A 148 5.35 13.41 7.29
N ASP A 149 5.56 13.78 6.01
CA ASP A 149 5.62 15.18 5.58
C ASP A 149 4.23 15.81 5.56
N ILE A 150 4.16 17.11 5.75
CA ILE A 150 2.91 17.86 5.76
C ILE A 150 2.58 18.29 4.33
N LEU A 151 1.39 17.90 3.86
CA LEU A 151 0.85 18.36 2.59
C LEU A 151 0.08 19.67 2.73
N VAL A 152 -0.74 19.79 3.80
CA VAL A 152 -1.49 20.99 4.12
C VAL A 152 -1.44 21.20 5.63
N GLY A 153 -0.85 22.31 6.05
CA GLY A 153 -0.80 22.70 7.45
C GLY A 153 -2.15 23.26 7.88
N LYS A 154 -2.80 22.63 8.85
CA LYS A 154 -4.11 23.02 9.36
C LYS A 154 -4.12 23.00 10.88
N ILE A 155 -4.67 24.03 11.48
CA ILE A 155 -4.88 24.12 12.91
C ILE A 155 -6.38 24.28 13.21
N THR A 156 -6.83 23.59 14.25
CA THR A 156 -8.22 23.63 14.74
C THR A 156 -8.25 24.26 16.12
N PRO A 157 -9.15 25.21 16.40
CA PRO A 157 -9.33 25.76 17.74
C PRO A 157 -9.70 24.68 18.76
N LYS A 158 -9.10 24.70 19.94
CA LYS A 158 -9.29 23.75 21.03
C LYS A 158 -10.14 24.33 22.15
N GLY A 159 -11.13 23.59 22.62
CA GLY A 159 -11.93 23.99 23.80
C GLY A 159 -11.18 23.74 25.10
N GLU A 160 -11.47 24.54 26.14
CA GLU A 160 -10.82 24.41 27.46
C GLU A 160 -10.97 23.03 28.12
N THR A 161 -12.00 22.27 27.74
CA THR A 161 -12.29 20.91 28.27
C THR A 161 -11.44 19.82 27.67
N GLU A 162 -10.74 20.07 26.56
CA GLU A 162 -9.96 19.07 25.82
C GLU A 162 -8.48 19.04 26.19
N LEU A 163 -8.05 19.81 27.19
CA LEU A 163 -6.67 19.78 27.68
C LEU A 163 -6.37 18.43 28.36
N SER A 164 -5.34 17.74 27.94
CA SER A 164 -4.84 16.55 28.64
C SER A 164 -4.37 16.89 30.05
N ALA A 165 -4.34 15.93 30.97
CA ALA A 165 -3.87 16.16 32.35
C ALA A 165 -2.42 16.71 32.35
N GLU A 166 -1.59 16.28 31.40
CA GLU A 166 -0.20 16.72 31.24
C GLU A 166 -0.11 18.18 30.74
N GLU A 167 -0.93 18.55 29.75
CA GLU A 167 -1.00 19.94 29.26
C GLU A 167 -1.50 20.91 30.33
N ARG A 168 -2.47 20.49 31.18
CA ARG A 168 -2.92 21.30 32.35
C ARG A 168 -1.79 21.49 33.36
N LEU A 169 -0.99 20.45 33.58
CA LEU A 169 0.15 20.52 34.50
C LEU A 169 1.26 21.44 33.97
N LEU A 170 1.59 21.33 32.69
CA LEU A 170 2.56 22.18 32.01
C LEU A 170 2.10 23.65 32.02
N ARG A 171 0.81 23.93 31.80
CA ARG A 171 0.21 25.26 31.87
C ARG A 171 0.32 25.83 33.31
N ALA A 172 0.16 24.98 34.31
CA ALA A 172 0.26 25.39 35.71
C ALA A 172 1.72 25.67 36.16
N ILE A 173 2.70 24.93 35.64
CA ILE A 173 4.10 25.04 36.07
C ILE A 173 4.84 26.12 35.30
N PHE A 174 4.66 26.25 34.00
CA PHE A 174 5.46 27.11 33.13
C PHE A 174 4.76 28.45 32.78
N GLY A 175 3.50 28.63 33.16
CA GLY A 175 2.76 29.87 32.84
C GLY A 175 2.63 30.14 31.33
N GLU A 176 3.07 29.23 30.48
CA GLU A 176 2.98 29.38 29.05
C GLU A 176 1.51 29.31 28.62
N LYS A 177 1.11 30.25 27.79
CA LYS A 177 -0.10 30.14 26.99
C LYS A 177 0.08 28.89 26.10
N ALA A 178 -0.38 27.74 26.57
CA ALA A 178 -0.62 26.61 25.65
C ALA A 178 -1.45 27.20 24.51
N ARG A 179 -0.95 27.14 23.26
CA ARG A 179 -1.71 27.63 22.11
C ARG A 179 -3.07 26.93 22.13
N ASP A 180 -4.14 27.72 22.11
CA ASP A 180 -5.51 27.20 22.14
C ASP A 180 -5.90 26.51 20.81
N VAL A 181 -4.92 25.91 20.14
CA VAL A 181 -5.06 25.27 18.84
C VAL A 181 -4.45 23.85 18.85
N ARG A 182 -5.11 22.97 18.13
CA ARG A 182 -4.65 21.59 17.89
C ARG A 182 -4.17 21.47 16.45
N ASP A 183 -3.07 20.75 16.24
CA ASP A 183 -2.63 20.33 14.92
C ASP A 183 -3.64 19.32 14.31
N SER A 184 -4.19 19.67 13.17
CA SER A 184 -5.07 18.85 12.35
C SER A 184 -4.62 18.82 10.89
N SER A 185 -3.32 19.05 10.68
CA SER A 185 -2.68 19.07 9.36
C SER A 185 -2.85 17.74 8.61
N LEU A 186 -2.86 17.83 7.29
CA LEU A 186 -2.85 16.66 6.42
C LEU A 186 -1.40 16.19 6.25
N TYR A 187 -1.07 15.07 6.84
CA TYR A 187 0.21 14.38 6.68
C TYR A 187 0.12 13.34 5.56
N LEU A 188 1.22 13.15 4.84
CA LEU A 188 1.35 12.03 3.93
C LEU A 188 1.38 10.73 4.73
N GLU A 189 0.55 9.76 4.34
CA GLU A 189 0.38 8.50 5.06
C GLU A 189 1.68 7.68 5.09
N HIS A 190 1.76 6.77 6.06
CA HIS A 190 2.92 5.90 6.22
C HIS A 190 3.05 4.94 5.04
N GLY A 191 4.23 4.92 4.43
CA GLY A 191 4.53 4.12 3.24
C GLY A 191 4.25 4.82 1.91
N GLU A 192 3.69 6.03 1.93
CA GLU A 192 3.46 6.83 0.73
C GLU A 192 4.63 7.81 0.52
N HIS A 193 4.94 8.07 -0.76
CA HIS A 193 5.96 9.04 -1.18
C HIS A 193 5.64 9.51 -2.59
N GLY A 194 6.30 10.55 -3.05
CA GLY A 194 6.10 11.02 -4.42
C GLY A 194 6.47 12.48 -4.63
N LYS A 195 6.04 13.00 -5.77
CA LYS A 195 6.24 14.39 -6.15
C LYS A 195 4.91 15.09 -6.36
N VAL A 196 4.77 16.27 -5.77
CA VAL A 196 3.55 17.08 -5.92
C VAL A 196 3.48 17.62 -7.34
N ILE A 197 2.44 17.24 -8.08
CA ILE A 197 2.22 17.66 -9.49
C ILE A 197 1.18 18.78 -9.63
N GLY A 198 0.30 18.94 -8.64
CA GLY A 198 -0.73 19.96 -8.67
C GLY A 198 -1.36 20.24 -7.32
N VAL A 199 -1.84 21.45 -7.15
CA VAL A 199 -2.63 21.88 -6.00
C VAL A 199 -3.86 22.61 -6.55
N LYS A 200 -5.05 22.23 -6.07
CA LYS A 200 -6.31 22.90 -6.37
C LYS A 200 -6.96 23.33 -5.08
N ILE A 201 -7.44 24.55 -5.05
CA ILE A 201 -8.10 25.14 -3.93
C ILE A 201 -9.52 25.52 -4.36
N PHE A 202 -10.50 24.99 -3.66
CA PHE A 202 -11.91 25.29 -3.85
C PHE A 202 -12.38 26.12 -2.65
N SER A 203 -13.12 27.18 -2.89
CA SER A 203 -13.65 28.03 -1.83
C SER A 203 -15.07 28.48 -2.17
N ASP A 204 -15.88 28.67 -1.12
CA ASP A 204 -17.23 29.22 -1.26
C ASP A 204 -17.21 30.65 -1.82
N GLU A 205 -16.16 31.42 -1.50
CA GLU A 205 -15.95 32.77 -2.05
C GLU A 205 -15.73 32.79 -3.57
N ALA A 206 -15.13 31.73 -4.12
CA ALA A 206 -14.96 31.55 -5.58
C ALA A 206 -16.23 31.03 -6.27
N GLY A 207 -17.29 30.71 -5.52
CA GLY A 207 -18.55 30.16 -6.04
C GLY A 207 -18.54 28.65 -6.26
N ASP A 208 -17.59 27.94 -5.68
CA ASP A 208 -17.54 26.49 -5.77
C ASP A 208 -18.61 25.84 -4.87
N LYS A 209 -19.20 24.74 -5.35
CA LYS A 209 -20.18 23.98 -4.55
C LYS A 209 -19.48 23.08 -3.54
N LEU A 210 -19.31 23.56 -2.32
CA LEU A 210 -18.74 22.79 -1.22
C LEU A 210 -19.85 22.12 -0.37
N GLN A 211 -19.44 21.18 0.47
CA GLN A 211 -20.35 20.55 1.44
C GLN A 211 -20.76 21.56 2.52
N PRO A 212 -21.96 21.44 3.10
CA PRO A 212 -22.40 22.34 4.17
C PRO A 212 -21.41 22.36 5.35
N GLY A 213 -20.99 23.55 5.77
CA GLY A 213 -20.03 23.75 6.85
C GLY A 213 -18.55 23.68 6.44
N VAL A 214 -18.23 23.47 5.17
CA VAL A 214 -16.88 23.56 4.61
C VAL A 214 -16.70 24.93 3.99
N ILE A 215 -15.67 25.68 4.44
CA ILE A 215 -15.32 27.02 3.95
C ILE A 215 -14.39 26.91 2.73
N LYS A 216 -13.41 26.04 2.84
CA LYS A 216 -12.36 25.84 1.84
C LYS A 216 -11.99 24.36 1.74
N GLN A 217 -11.71 23.87 0.54
CA GLN A 217 -11.20 22.53 0.32
C GLN A 217 -9.90 22.62 -0.45
N VAL A 218 -8.87 21.94 0.02
CA VAL A 218 -7.56 21.87 -0.64
C VAL A 218 -7.35 20.46 -1.12
N GLN A 219 -7.09 20.30 -2.43
CA GLN A 219 -6.74 19.05 -3.07
C GLN A 219 -5.29 19.12 -3.51
N VAL A 220 -4.45 18.24 -2.98
CA VAL A 220 -3.06 18.09 -3.36
C VAL A 220 -2.91 16.79 -4.17
N THR A 221 -2.41 16.91 -5.39
CA THR A 221 -2.18 15.77 -6.28
C THR A 221 -0.70 15.38 -6.24
N VAL A 222 -0.43 14.16 -5.85
CA VAL A 222 0.92 13.58 -5.75
C VAL A 222 1.08 12.48 -6.78
N ALA A 223 2.17 12.51 -7.54
CA ALA A 223 2.56 11.45 -8.46
C ALA A 223 3.72 10.65 -7.88
N ASP A 224 3.57 9.34 -7.93
CA ASP A 224 4.57 8.38 -7.51
C ASP A 224 5.01 7.52 -8.69
N MET A 225 6.33 7.26 -8.79
CA MET A 225 6.92 6.44 -9.85
C MET A 225 7.33 5.09 -9.28
N ARG A 226 6.58 4.05 -9.62
CA ARG A 226 6.73 2.70 -9.08
C ARG A 226 7.43 1.78 -10.06
N LYS A 227 8.67 1.45 -9.77
CA LYS A 227 9.41 0.40 -10.47
C LYS A 227 8.87 -0.98 -10.04
N ILE A 228 9.13 -1.97 -10.87
CA ILE A 228 8.78 -3.35 -10.52
C ILE A 228 9.67 -3.85 -9.39
N GLN A 229 9.08 -4.50 -8.39
CA GLN A 229 9.78 -4.97 -7.20
C GLN A 229 9.23 -6.31 -6.71
N VAL A 230 9.93 -6.91 -5.76
CA VAL A 230 9.50 -8.13 -5.07
C VAL A 230 8.16 -7.91 -4.38
N GLY A 231 7.22 -8.84 -4.59
CA GLY A 231 5.86 -8.74 -4.06
C GLY A 231 4.83 -8.19 -5.05
N ASP A 232 5.26 -7.59 -6.16
CA ASP A 232 4.36 -7.14 -7.21
C ASP A 232 3.76 -8.32 -7.97
N LYS A 233 2.54 -8.17 -8.43
CA LYS A 233 1.80 -9.20 -9.14
C LYS A 233 1.90 -9.00 -10.64
N MET A 234 2.29 -10.08 -11.34
CA MET A 234 2.31 -10.15 -12.79
C MET A 234 1.35 -11.20 -13.32
N ALA A 235 0.93 -11.05 -14.56
CA ALA A 235 0.09 -12.04 -15.24
C ALA A 235 0.39 -12.07 -16.73
N GLY A 236 0.13 -13.22 -17.35
CA GLY A 236 0.02 -13.34 -18.81
C GLY A 236 -1.42 -13.11 -19.28
N ARG A 237 -1.72 -13.50 -20.52
CA ARG A 237 -3.05 -13.41 -21.14
C ARG A 237 -3.88 -14.69 -21.04
N HIS A 238 -3.38 -15.75 -20.40
CA HIS A 238 -3.94 -17.08 -20.37
C HIS A 238 -4.40 -17.53 -18.97
N GLY A 239 -4.70 -16.56 -18.08
CA GLY A 239 -5.09 -16.85 -16.69
C GLY A 239 -3.91 -17.25 -15.78
N ASN A 240 -2.70 -17.23 -16.29
CA ASN A 240 -1.48 -17.41 -15.53
C ASN A 240 -1.16 -16.12 -14.78
N LYS A 241 -0.98 -16.22 -13.48
CA LYS A 241 -0.67 -15.09 -12.58
C LYS A 241 0.33 -15.54 -11.52
N GLY A 242 1.19 -14.64 -11.12
CA GLY A 242 2.17 -14.94 -10.08
C GLY A 242 2.66 -13.67 -9.39
N VAL A 243 3.42 -13.86 -8.34
CA VAL A 243 4.02 -12.78 -7.54
C VAL A 243 5.53 -12.86 -7.68
N ILE A 244 6.18 -11.72 -7.82
CA ILE A 244 7.63 -11.65 -7.93
C ILE A 244 8.23 -12.04 -6.59
N SER A 245 9.01 -13.12 -6.58
CA SER A 245 9.74 -13.60 -5.41
C SER A 245 11.13 -13.00 -5.29
N ARG A 246 11.79 -12.82 -6.44
CA ARG A 246 13.15 -12.28 -6.51
C ARG A 246 13.36 -11.42 -7.74
N VAL A 247 14.18 -10.40 -7.58
CA VAL A 247 14.86 -9.69 -8.65
C VAL A 247 16.33 -10.10 -8.57
N VAL A 248 16.84 -10.71 -9.63
CA VAL A 248 18.18 -11.31 -9.68
C VAL A 248 19.05 -10.49 -10.64
N PRO A 249 20.34 -10.23 -10.30
CA PRO A 249 21.26 -9.57 -11.21
C PRO A 249 21.30 -10.26 -12.58
N ALA A 250 21.53 -9.47 -13.64
CA ALA A 250 21.48 -10.01 -15.01
C ALA A 250 22.55 -11.07 -15.28
N GLU A 251 23.68 -10.98 -14.58
CA GLU A 251 24.80 -11.94 -14.66
C GLU A 251 24.43 -13.29 -14.07
N ASP A 252 23.63 -13.32 -13.02
CA ASP A 252 23.25 -14.53 -12.29
C ASP A 252 22.04 -15.24 -12.93
N MET A 253 21.35 -14.59 -13.87
CA MET A 253 20.21 -15.16 -14.57
C MET A 253 20.64 -16.27 -15.52
N PRO A 254 19.80 -17.30 -15.75
CA PRO A 254 20.00 -18.25 -16.82
C PRO A 254 20.14 -17.54 -18.18
N PHE A 255 21.02 -18.03 -19.04
CA PHE A 255 21.28 -17.44 -20.35
C PHE A 255 21.37 -18.50 -21.47
N LEU A 256 21.12 -18.06 -22.69
CA LEU A 256 21.22 -18.88 -23.91
C LEU A 256 22.67 -19.01 -24.39
N GLU A 257 22.94 -19.91 -25.32
CA GLU A 257 24.28 -20.11 -25.93
C GLU A 257 24.87 -18.86 -26.57
N ASP A 258 24.01 -17.94 -27.02
CA ASP A 258 24.41 -16.65 -27.59
C ASP A 258 24.71 -15.56 -26.54
N GLY A 259 24.65 -15.90 -25.26
CA GLY A 259 24.84 -14.99 -24.13
C GLY A 259 23.63 -14.13 -23.78
N THR A 260 22.48 -14.36 -24.42
CA THR A 260 21.24 -13.61 -24.11
C THR A 260 20.67 -14.09 -22.78
N SER A 261 20.63 -13.20 -21.80
CA SER A 261 20.06 -13.45 -20.46
C SER A 261 18.53 -13.52 -20.52
N ILE A 262 17.92 -14.44 -19.81
CA ILE A 262 16.46 -14.58 -19.66
C ILE A 262 15.91 -13.41 -18.82
N ASP A 263 14.76 -12.87 -19.21
CA ASP A 263 14.11 -11.79 -18.46
C ASP A 263 13.27 -12.28 -17.29
N ILE A 264 12.57 -13.40 -17.47
CA ILE A 264 11.62 -13.96 -16.49
C ILE A 264 11.73 -15.47 -16.45
N VAL A 265 11.76 -16.05 -15.25
CA VAL A 265 11.68 -17.51 -15.05
C VAL A 265 10.35 -17.86 -14.40
N LEU A 266 9.62 -18.76 -15.06
CA LEU A 266 8.30 -19.24 -14.61
C LEU A 266 8.36 -20.73 -14.27
N SER A 267 7.49 -21.16 -13.33
CA SER A 267 7.35 -22.57 -12.98
C SER A 267 6.51 -23.33 -14.01
N PRO A 268 6.98 -24.46 -14.53
CA PRO A 268 6.20 -25.31 -15.43
C PRO A 268 5.07 -26.05 -14.71
N LEU A 269 5.13 -26.22 -13.40
CA LEU A 269 4.13 -26.94 -12.61
C LEU A 269 2.75 -26.28 -12.69
N GLY A 270 2.71 -24.93 -12.69
CA GLY A 270 1.48 -24.16 -12.83
C GLY A 270 0.78 -24.37 -14.18
N VAL A 271 1.55 -24.61 -15.24
CA VAL A 271 1.01 -24.89 -16.59
C VAL A 271 0.33 -26.25 -16.63
N ILE A 272 1.01 -27.27 -16.11
CA ILE A 272 0.52 -28.66 -16.12
C ILE A 272 -0.74 -28.78 -15.26
N SER A 273 -0.73 -28.22 -14.07
CA SER A 273 -1.86 -28.31 -13.13
C SER A 273 -3.12 -27.55 -13.61
N ARG A 274 -2.95 -26.45 -14.34
CA ARG A 274 -4.08 -25.62 -14.80
C ARG A 274 -4.44 -25.82 -16.26
N MET A 275 -3.66 -26.59 -17.02
CA MET A 275 -3.91 -26.94 -18.42
C MET A 275 -4.11 -25.74 -19.36
N ASN A 276 -3.55 -24.59 -19.03
CA ASN A 276 -3.61 -23.37 -19.86
C ASN A 276 -2.50 -23.37 -20.91
N LEU A 277 -2.57 -24.34 -21.85
CA LEU A 277 -1.56 -24.58 -22.87
C LEU A 277 -1.35 -23.40 -23.84
N GLY A 278 -2.33 -22.49 -23.94
CA GLY A 278 -2.23 -21.31 -24.78
C GLY A 278 -0.99 -20.44 -24.49
N GLN A 279 -0.52 -20.42 -23.25
CA GLN A 279 0.71 -19.69 -22.90
C GLN A 279 1.98 -20.31 -23.54
N LEU A 280 2.04 -21.64 -23.68
CA LEU A 280 3.16 -22.31 -24.36
C LEU A 280 3.12 -22.07 -25.87
N LEU A 281 1.93 -22.16 -26.48
CA LEU A 281 1.74 -21.84 -27.90
C LEU A 281 2.13 -20.37 -28.20
N GLU A 282 1.76 -19.45 -27.33
CA GLU A 282 2.18 -18.04 -27.42
C GLU A 282 3.70 -17.91 -27.33
N THR A 283 4.32 -18.57 -26.36
CA THR A 283 5.77 -18.52 -26.15
C THR A 283 6.55 -18.99 -27.37
N HIS A 284 6.16 -20.12 -27.97
CA HIS A 284 6.82 -20.67 -29.16
C HIS A 284 6.59 -19.77 -30.38
N LEU A 285 5.35 -19.33 -30.61
CA LEU A 285 5.03 -18.44 -31.73
C LEU A 285 5.72 -17.08 -31.58
N GLY A 286 5.81 -16.56 -30.34
CA GLY A 286 6.52 -15.33 -30.02
C GLY A 286 8.01 -15.42 -30.31
N LEU A 287 8.64 -16.58 -30.05
CA LEU A 287 10.04 -16.81 -30.39
C LEU A 287 10.27 -16.77 -31.92
N ALA A 288 9.41 -17.48 -32.69
CA ALA A 288 9.46 -17.48 -34.15
C ALA A 288 9.22 -16.07 -34.72
N ALA A 289 8.21 -15.36 -34.22
CA ALA A 289 7.87 -14.00 -34.68
C ALA A 289 8.99 -13.01 -34.41
N ASN A 290 9.66 -13.09 -33.27
CA ASN A 290 10.82 -12.25 -32.97
C ASN A 290 11.99 -12.50 -33.92
N ALA A 291 12.30 -13.78 -34.19
CA ALA A 291 13.38 -14.12 -35.13
C ALA A 291 13.09 -13.68 -36.57
N LEU A 292 11.83 -13.79 -37.00
CA LEU A 292 11.38 -13.41 -38.35
C LEU A 292 11.02 -11.92 -38.50
N GLY A 293 10.97 -11.17 -37.40
CA GLY A 293 10.76 -9.73 -37.39
C GLY A 293 9.34 -9.25 -37.69
N TYR A 294 8.31 -10.04 -37.39
CA TYR A 294 6.90 -9.66 -37.59
C TYR A 294 6.06 -9.73 -36.31
N LYS A 295 4.94 -9.03 -36.30
CA LYS A 295 3.94 -9.11 -35.24
C LYS A 295 2.85 -10.11 -35.61
N VAL A 296 2.36 -10.87 -34.61
CA VAL A 296 1.28 -11.85 -34.78
C VAL A 296 0.03 -11.39 -34.04
N ALA A 297 -1.09 -11.34 -34.77
CA ALA A 297 -2.40 -11.13 -34.19
C ALA A 297 -3.23 -12.41 -34.33
N THR A 298 -3.59 -13.05 -33.22
CA THR A 298 -4.42 -14.23 -33.19
C THR A 298 -5.79 -13.91 -32.57
N PRO A 299 -6.92 -14.10 -33.29
CA PRO A 299 -8.23 -13.93 -32.71
C PRO A 299 -8.48 -14.92 -31.56
N VAL A 300 -9.24 -14.49 -30.57
CA VAL A 300 -9.63 -15.33 -29.42
C VAL A 300 -10.41 -16.56 -29.95
N LEU A 301 -10.09 -17.74 -29.44
CA LEU A 301 -10.67 -19.05 -29.82
C LEU A 301 -10.43 -19.48 -31.28
N ASN A 302 -9.67 -18.73 -32.05
CA ASN A 302 -9.30 -19.07 -33.43
C ASN A 302 -7.79 -18.81 -33.64
N GLY A 303 -6.96 -19.46 -32.81
CA GLY A 303 -5.50 -19.35 -32.89
C GLY A 303 -4.88 -20.26 -33.98
N LEU A 304 -3.56 -20.19 -34.09
CA LEU A 304 -2.82 -21.07 -34.97
C LEU A 304 -2.77 -22.53 -34.44
N SER A 305 -2.81 -23.50 -35.37
CA SER A 305 -2.56 -24.89 -35.01
C SER A 305 -1.07 -25.15 -34.70
N GLU A 306 -0.81 -26.16 -33.92
CA GLU A 306 0.55 -26.57 -33.54
C GLU A 306 1.46 -26.80 -34.77
N ASP A 307 0.94 -27.44 -35.82
CA ASP A 307 1.71 -27.70 -37.05
C ASP A 307 2.17 -26.41 -37.74
N LYS A 308 1.34 -25.37 -37.72
CA LYS A 308 1.71 -24.07 -38.27
C LYS A 308 2.79 -23.39 -37.42
N ILE A 309 2.70 -23.46 -36.11
CA ILE A 309 3.72 -22.91 -35.19
C ILE A 309 5.05 -23.62 -35.39
N ARG A 310 5.05 -24.95 -35.51
CA ARG A 310 6.25 -25.75 -35.83
C ARG A 310 6.86 -25.36 -37.17
N SER A 311 6.01 -25.08 -38.17
CA SER A 311 6.49 -24.62 -39.48
C SER A 311 7.12 -23.25 -39.44
N GLU A 312 6.59 -22.30 -38.59
CA GLU A 312 7.18 -20.97 -38.40
C GLU A 312 8.52 -21.06 -37.65
N LEU A 313 8.63 -21.91 -36.64
CA LEU A 313 9.90 -22.17 -35.94
C LEU A 313 10.96 -22.74 -36.93
N ALA A 314 10.59 -23.67 -37.78
CA ALA A 314 11.49 -24.23 -38.81
C ALA A 314 11.93 -23.14 -39.81
N LYS A 315 11.03 -22.25 -40.28
CA LYS A 315 11.37 -21.13 -41.14
C LYS A 315 12.34 -20.15 -40.48
N ALA A 316 12.23 -19.98 -39.18
CA ALA A 316 13.12 -19.12 -38.38
C ALA A 316 14.49 -19.79 -38.12
N GLY A 317 14.69 -21.04 -38.53
CA GLY A 317 15.92 -21.79 -38.23
C GLY A 317 16.06 -22.22 -36.76
N LEU A 318 14.96 -22.22 -36.02
CA LEU A 318 14.91 -22.54 -34.60
C LEU A 318 14.51 -24.01 -34.37
N PRO A 319 14.86 -24.61 -33.23
CA PRO A 319 14.41 -25.95 -32.88
C PRO A 319 12.87 -26.06 -32.92
N VAL A 320 12.36 -27.10 -33.60
CA VAL A 320 10.91 -27.28 -33.81
C VAL A 320 10.17 -27.60 -32.49
N ASP A 321 10.90 -28.11 -31.49
CA ASP A 321 10.40 -28.39 -30.14
C ASP A 321 10.35 -27.13 -29.26
N GLY A 322 10.91 -26.00 -29.72
CA GLY A 322 10.95 -24.75 -28.98
C GLY A 322 11.77 -24.79 -27.68
N GLN A 323 12.65 -25.79 -27.57
CA GLN A 323 13.51 -25.96 -26.41
C GLN A 323 14.94 -25.51 -26.73
N ALA A 324 15.56 -24.83 -25.77
CA ALA A 324 16.93 -24.36 -25.85
C ALA A 324 17.77 -24.89 -24.68
N GLN A 325 19.06 -25.03 -24.90
CA GLN A 325 20.00 -25.26 -23.81
C GLN A 325 20.23 -23.96 -23.08
N LEU A 326 20.04 -23.97 -21.76
CA LEU A 326 20.36 -22.86 -20.90
C LEU A 326 21.59 -23.16 -20.03
N TYR A 327 22.28 -22.10 -19.65
CA TYR A 327 23.42 -22.12 -18.75
C TYR A 327 23.09 -21.32 -17.49
N ASP A 328 23.53 -21.77 -16.33
CA ASP A 328 23.37 -21.05 -15.06
C ASP A 328 24.35 -19.86 -15.02
N GLY A 329 23.84 -18.65 -14.86
CA GLY A 329 24.65 -17.42 -14.77
C GLY A 329 25.65 -17.44 -13.62
N ARG A 330 25.36 -18.15 -12.53
CA ARG A 330 26.20 -18.22 -11.33
C ARG A 330 27.38 -19.18 -11.46
N THR A 331 27.19 -20.31 -12.15
CA THR A 331 28.20 -21.36 -12.29
C THR A 331 28.81 -21.43 -13.69
N GLY A 332 28.10 -20.95 -14.69
CA GLY A 332 28.44 -21.09 -16.10
C GLY A 332 28.23 -22.49 -16.65
N GLU A 333 27.67 -23.41 -15.86
CA GLU A 333 27.41 -24.80 -16.27
C GLU A 333 26.07 -24.93 -17.02
N PRO A 334 25.97 -25.84 -18.01
CA PRO A 334 24.69 -26.10 -18.68
C PRO A 334 23.72 -26.79 -17.71
N PHE A 335 22.43 -26.47 -17.79
CA PHE A 335 21.39 -27.25 -17.12
C PHE A 335 21.26 -28.66 -17.76
N ASP A 336 20.90 -29.65 -16.96
CA ASP A 336 20.80 -31.06 -17.37
C ASP A 336 19.79 -31.31 -18.50
N HIS A 337 18.76 -30.48 -18.58
CA HIS A 337 17.68 -30.62 -19.54
C HIS A 337 17.48 -29.34 -20.35
N LYS A 338 17.10 -29.50 -21.61
CA LYS A 338 16.63 -28.38 -22.44
C LYS A 338 15.37 -27.77 -21.85
N VAL A 339 15.26 -26.48 -21.93
CA VAL A 339 14.19 -25.68 -21.35
C VAL A 339 13.36 -25.01 -22.43
N THR A 340 12.05 -24.97 -22.27
CA THR A 340 11.16 -24.16 -23.12
C THR A 340 11.43 -22.69 -22.93
N VAL A 341 11.90 -21.99 -23.96
CA VAL A 341 12.24 -20.57 -23.95
C VAL A 341 11.51 -19.88 -25.09
N GLY A 342 11.03 -18.68 -24.86
CA GLY A 342 10.44 -17.85 -25.90
C GLY A 342 9.86 -16.56 -25.36
N TYR A 343 9.18 -15.81 -26.23
CA TYR A 343 8.57 -14.54 -25.86
C TYR A 343 7.13 -14.71 -25.41
N ASN A 344 6.83 -14.22 -24.22
CA ASN A 344 5.49 -14.18 -23.68
C ASN A 344 5.11 -12.74 -23.33
N TYR A 345 3.85 -12.38 -23.57
CA TYR A 345 3.32 -11.06 -23.24
C TYR A 345 2.90 -11.03 -21.78
N MET A 346 3.64 -10.28 -20.98
CA MET A 346 3.43 -10.19 -19.53
C MET A 346 2.93 -8.80 -19.16
N LEU A 347 2.01 -8.76 -18.19
CA LEU A 347 1.41 -7.54 -17.66
C LEU A 347 1.77 -7.40 -16.18
N LYS A 348 2.09 -6.17 -15.74
CA LYS A 348 2.10 -5.79 -14.33
C LYS A 348 0.66 -5.48 -13.93
N LEU A 349 0.17 -6.12 -12.87
CA LEU A 349 -1.17 -5.86 -12.35
C LEU A 349 -1.16 -4.72 -11.33
N ASN A 350 -2.30 -4.02 -11.20
CA ASN A 350 -2.46 -2.94 -10.24
C ASN A 350 -2.66 -3.45 -8.80
N HIS A 351 -1.92 -4.51 -8.45
CA HIS A 351 -1.80 -5.09 -7.12
C HIS A 351 -0.34 -5.05 -6.70
N MET A 352 0.13 -3.85 -6.39
CA MET A 352 1.51 -3.60 -6.00
C MET A 352 1.70 -3.78 -4.50
N VAL A 353 2.90 -4.19 -4.10
CA VAL A 353 3.23 -4.40 -2.68
C VAL A 353 3.16 -3.11 -1.87
N GLU A 354 3.50 -1.98 -2.47
CA GLU A 354 3.48 -0.66 -1.81
C GLU A 354 2.08 -0.29 -1.31
N ASP A 355 1.02 -0.63 -2.05
CA ASP A 355 -0.35 -0.38 -1.62
C ASP A 355 -0.79 -1.28 -0.45
N LYS A 356 -0.11 -2.41 -0.24
CA LYS A 356 -0.49 -3.47 0.72
C LYS A 356 0.40 -3.54 1.94
N ILE A 357 1.64 -3.03 1.86
CA ILE A 357 2.56 -3.02 2.99
C ILE A 357 1.98 -2.14 4.10
N HIS A 358 1.89 -2.71 5.28
CA HIS A 358 1.32 -2.02 6.43
C HIS A 358 1.87 -2.60 7.73
N GLN A 359 2.15 -1.72 8.69
CA GLN A 359 2.53 -2.09 10.05
C GLN A 359 1.84 -1.16 11.04
N ARG A 360 1.68 -1.64 12.27
CA ARG A 360 1.08 -0.90 13.36
C ARG A 360 1.78 -1.21 14.67
N SER A 361 2.02 -0.20 15.47
CA SER A 361 2.37 -0.35 16.90
C SER A 361 1.17 0.02 17.78
N ILE A 362 0.77 1.28 17.75
CA ILE A 362 -0.40 1.83 18.44
C ILE A 362 -1.29 2.48 17.38
N GLY A 363 -2.60 2.43 17.56
CA GLY A 363 -3.54 3.03 16.63
C GLY A 363 -4.96 3.05 17.20
N PRO A 364 -5.97 3.36 16.39
CA PRO A 364 -7.36 3.45 16.81
C PRO A 364 -7.95 2.09 17.19
N TYR A 365 -8.89 2.12 18.13
CA TYR A 365 -9.59 0.94 18.65
C TYR A 365 -11.10 1.09 18.47
N SER A 366 -11.81 -0.04 18.35
CA SER A 366 -13.27 -0.06 18.35
C SER A 366 -13.81 0.45 19.69
N LEU A 367 -14.89 1.20 19.66
CA LEU A 367 -15.51 1.74 20.86
C LEU A 367 -16.14 0.68 21.75
N ILE A 368 -16.73 -0.37 21.16
CA ILE A 368 -17.48 -1.39 21.90
C ILE A 368 -16.55 -2.49 22.39
N THR A 369 -15.84 -3.15 21.49
CA THR A 369 -14.99 -4.31 21.81
C THR A 369 -13.60 -3.93 22.27
N GLN A 370 -13.19 -2.66 22.11
CA GLN A 370 -11.83 -2.17 22.40
C GLN A 370 -10.71 -2.91 21.64
N GLN A 371 -11.07 -3.62 20.58
CA GLN A 371 -10.11 -4.29 19.70
C GLN A 371 -9.53 -3.30 18.70
N PRO A 372 -8.29 -3.53 18.21
CA PRO A 372 -7.73 -2.75 17.11
C PRO A 372 -8.64 -2.79 15.88
N LEU A 373 -8.82 -1.65 15.21
CA LEU A 373 -9.52 -1.59 13.93
C LEU A 373 -8.76 -2.42 12.88
N GLY A 374 -9.43 -2.83 11.81
CA GLY A 374 -8.83 -3.54 10.68
C GLY A 374 -8.60 -2.64 9.47
N GLY A 375 -7.65 -3.04 8.60
CA GLY A 375 -7.38 -2.37 7.34
C GLY A 375 -6.31 -1.27 7.39
N LYS A 376 -5.55 -1.11 6.28
CA LYS A 376 -4.48 -0.10 6.13
C LYS A 376 -5.03 1.32 6.27
N ALA A 377 -6.17 1.61 5.61
CA ALA A 377 -6.78 2.95 5.60
C ALA A 377 -7.20 3.47 6.98
N GLN A 378 -7.43 2.57 7.95
CA GLN A 378 -7.79 2.93 9.33
C GLN A 378 -6.62 2.77 10.30
N PHE A 379 -5.41 2.63 9.79
CA PHE A 379 -4.22 2.32 10.59
C PHE A 379 -4.49 1.13 11.53
N GLY A 380 -5.11 0.08 10.99
CA GLY A 380 -5.59 -1.09 11.70
C GLY A 380 -4.51 -2.13 11.95
N GLY A 381 -4.83 -3.11 12.81
CA GLY A 381 -3.98 -4.26 13.09
C GLY A 381 -4.28 -5.45 12.17
N GLN A 382 -3.41 -6.45 12.21
CA GLN A 382 -3.62 -7.72 11.54
C GLN A 382 -4.63 -8.57 12.32
N ARG A 383 -5.47 -9.30 11.60
CA ARG A 383 -6.41 -10.24 12.21
C ARG A 383 -5.70 -11.54 12.55
N PHE A 384 -5.72 -11.91 13.82
CA PHE A 384 -5.31 -13.22 14.28
C PHE A 384 -6.58 -14.10 14.41
N GLY A 385 -6.82 -14.92 13.39
CA GLY A 385 -8.06 -15.68 13.27
C GLY A 385 -8.06 -16.98 14.10
N GLU A 386 -9.15 -17.72 14.01
CA GLU A 386 -9.35 -18.98 14.73
C GLU A 386 -8.30 -20.04 14.36
N MET A 387 -7.96 -20.15 13.06
CA MET A 387 -6.97 -21.12 12.59
C MET A 387 -5.55 -20.80 13.08
N GLU A 388 -5.18 -19.53 13.19
CA GLU A 388 -3.90 -19.08 13.74
C GLU A 388 -3.82 -19.38 15.24
N VAL A 389 -4.95 -19.27 15.97
CA VAL A 389 -5.06 -19.70 17.39
C VAL A 389 -4.79 -21.19 17.51
N TRP A 390 -5.38 -22.03 16.66
CA TRP A 390 -5.13 -23.48 16.67
C TRP A 390 -3.66 -23.82 16.42
N ALA A 391 -2.98 -23.06 15.56
CA ALA A 391 -1.56 -23.25 15.32
C ALA A 391 -0.73 -23.00 16.59
N LEU A 392 -1.02 -21.93 17.35
CA LEU A 392 -0.33 -21.65 18.61
C LEU A 392 -0.65 -22.70 19.70
N GLU A 393 -1.90 -23.19 19.74
CA GLU A 393 -2.29 -24.29 20.63
C GLU A 393 -1.49 -25.56 20.30
N ALA A 394 -1.36 -25.90 19.02
CA ALA A 394 -0.58 -27.06 18.57
C ALA A 394 0.90 -26.96 18.94
N TYR A 395 1.48 -25.76 18.93
CA TYR A 395 2.86 -25.54 19.39
C TYR A 395 3.00 -25.46 20.91
N GLY A 396 1.90 -25.45 21.68
CA GLY A 396 1.90 -25.31 23.14
C GLY A 396 2.35 -23.93 23.62
N ALA A 397 2.26 -22.90 22.77
CA ALA A 397 2.72 -21.54 23.05
C ALA A 397 1.67 -20.72 23.82
N ALA A 398 1.31 -21.17 25.04
CA ALA A 398 0.22 -20.59 25.84
C ALA A 398 0.43 -19.12 26.22
N HIS A 399 1.66 -18.72 26.56
CA HIS A 399 1.98 -17.34 26.93
C HIS A 399 1.86 -16.38 25.73
N MET A 400 2.32 -16.81 24.55
CA MET A 400 2.16 -16.03 23.33
C MET A 400 0.69 -15.85 22.95
N LEU A 401 -0.09 -16.92 23.08
CA LEU A 401 -1.53 -16.86 22.83
C LEU A 401 -2.23 -15.89 23.79
N GLN A 402 -1.91 -15.95 25.08
CA GLN A 402 -2.44 -15.03 26.07
C GLN A 402 -2.08 -13.58 25.77
N GLU A 403 -0.84 -13.30 25.40
CA GLU A 403 -0.37 -11.96 25.05
C GLU A 403 -1.11 -11.41 23.82
N ILE A 404 -1.28 -12.21 22.77
CA ILE A 404 -1.97 -11.82 21.54
C ILE A 404 -3.45 -11.51 21.81
N LEU A 405 -4.11 -12.32 22.64
CA LEU A 405 -5.53 -12.15 22.93
C LEU A 405 -5.84 -11.02 23.92
N THR A 406 -4.89 -10.59 24.74
CA THR A 406 -5.10 -9.62 25.81
C THR A 406 -4.35 -8.31 25.61
N ILE A 407 -3.08 -8.28 25.95
CA ILE A 407 -2.24 -7.07 25.97
C ILE A 407 -2.12 -6.43 24.59
N LYS A 408 -2.00 -7.25 23.55
CA LYS A 408 -1.92 -6.79 22.15
C LYS A 408 -3.29 -6.47 21.53
N SER A 409 -4.39 -6.80 22.19
CA SER A 409 -5.74 -6.64 21.66
C SER A 409 -6.60 -5.72 22.51
N ASP A 410 -7.39 -6.27 23.42
CA ASP A 410 -8.52 -5.59 24.07
C ASP A 410 -8.41 -5.44 25.60
N ASP A 411 -7.31 -5.80 26.22
CA ASP A 411 -7.04 -5.48 27.62
C ASP A 411 -6.60 -4.01 27.77
N VAL A 412 -7.55 -3.10 27.96
CA VAL A 412 -7.33 -1.65 28.03
C VAL A 412 -6.30 -1.26 29.09
N PRO A 413 -6.44 -1.66 30.38
CA PRO A 413 -5.44 -1.34 31.39
C PRO A 413 -4.12 -2.08 31.19
N GLY A 414 -4.14 -3.31 30.66
CA GLY A 414 -2.96 -4.13 30.41
C GLY A 414 -2.07 -3.54 29.32
N ARG A 415 -2.63 -3.09 28.21
CA ARG A 415 -1.86 -2.47 27.11
C ARG A 415 -1.18 -1.16 27.52
N SER A 416 -1.86 -0.33 28.34
CA SER A 416 -1.27 0.92 28.83
C SER A 416 -0.08 0.66 29.78
N LYS A 417 -0.26 -0.28 30.72
CA LYS A 417 0.81 -0.69 31.65
C LYS A 417 1.98 -1.38 30.94
N ALA A 418 1.68 -2.22 29.92
CA ALA A 418 2.73 -2.86 29.14
C ALA A 418 3.58 -1.83 28.38
N TYR A 419 2.95 -0.82 27.81
CA TYR A 419 3.67 0.25 27.12
C TYR A 419 4.53 1.07 28.09
N GLU A 420 4.01 1.38 29.28
CA GLU A 420 4.76 2.06 30.35
C GLU A 420 5.95 1.21 30.81
N ALA A 421 5.75 -0.11 31.03
CA ALA A 421 6.82 -1.03 31.42
C ALA A 421 7.93 -1.13 30.37
N ILE A 422 7.59 -1.16 29.07
CA ILE A 422 8.57 -1.16 27.98
C ILE A 422 9.40 0.13 27.99
N ILE A 423 8.76 1.31 28.17
CA ILE A 423 9.48 2.59 28.23
C ILE A 423 10.44 2.63 29.45
N LYS A 424 10.01 2.10 30.61
CA LYS A 424 10.81 2.09 31.82
C LYS A 424 11.84 0.96 31.88
N GLY A 425 11.77 -0.04 30.98
CA GLY A 425 12.60 -1.23 31.01
C GLY A 425 12.23 -2.20 32.13
N GLU A 426 10.98 -2.18 32.61
CA GLU A 426 10.43 -3.06 33.65
C GLU A 426 9.74 -4.30 33.04
N GLU A 427 9.55 -5.33 33.86
CA GLU A 427 8.79 -6.50 33.45
C GLU A 427 7.30 -6.20 33.26
N VAL A 428 6.72 -6.75 32.19
CA VAL A 428 5.27 -6.62 31.91
C VAL A 428 4.47 -7.47 32.88
N LYS A 429 3.53 -6.87 33.60
CA LYS A 429 2.68 -7.53 34.58
C LYS A 429 1.61 -8.39 33.89
N HIS A 430 1.01 -9.30 34.67
CA HIS A 430 -0.03 -10.22 34.18
C HIS A 430 -1.18 -9.49 33.45
N ALA A 431 -1.68 -10.15 32.40
CA ALA A 431 -2.85 -9.70 31.66
C ALA A 431 -4.13 -9.73 32.50
N ASN A 432 -5.06 -8.83 32.19
CA ASN A 432 -6.39 -8.78 32.78
C ASN A 432 -7.41 -9.51 31.89
N ILE A 433 -8.69 -9.42 32.26
CA ILE A 433 -9.79 -9.98 31.47
C ILE A 433 -9.98 -9.11 30.21
N PRO A 434 -10.07 -9.71 29.02
CA PRO A 434 -10.34 -9.01 27.78
C PRO A 434 -11.69 -8.28 27.80
N GLU A 435 -11.79 -7.06 27.25
CA GLU A 435 -13.06 -6.32 27.23
C GLU A 435 -14.12 -7.00 26.35
N SER A 436 -13.71 -7.70 25.29
CA SER A 436 -14.62 -8.52 24.47
C SER A 436 -15.35 -9.60 25.28
N PHE A 437 -14.69 -10.16 26.30
CA PHE A 437 -15.34 -11.10 27.23
C PHE A 437 -16.38 -10.41 28.12
N ASN A 438 -16.09 -9.17 28.59
CA ASN A 438 -17.06 -8.38 29.33
C ASN A 438 -18.30 -8.06 28.47
N VAL A 439 -18.11 -7.76 27.19
CA VAL A 439 -19.21 -7.55 26.23
C VAL A 439 -20.04 -8.83 26.10
N LEU A 440 -19.41 -10.00 25.95
CA LEU A 440 -20.10 -11.29 25.87
C LEU A 440 -20.95 -11.55 27.13
N VAL A 441 -20.39 -11.31 28.31
CA VAL A 441 -21.14 -11.46 29.57
C VAL A 441 -22.35 -10.53 29.63
N ARG A 442 -22.21 -9.27 29.15
CA ARG A 442 -23.34 -8.33 29.09
C ARG A 442 -24.41 -8.78 28.08
N GLU A 443 -24.01 -9.32 26.94
CA GLU A 443 -24.94 -9.86 25.95
C GLU A 443 -25.69 -11.07 26.45
N LEU A 444 -25.02 -12.01 27.17
CA LEU A 444 -25.66 -13.14 27.82
C LEU A 444 -26.66 -12.68 28.87
N LYS A 445 -26.32 -11.68 29.70
CA LYS A 445 -27.26 -11.06 30.64
C LYS A 445 -28.44 -10.41 29.94
N GLY A 446 -28.24 -9.81 28.78
CA GLY A 446 -29.30 -9.28 27.92
C GLY A 446 -30.27 -10.36 27.42
N LEU A 447 -29.79 -11.59 27.26
CA LEU A 447 -30.59 -12.78 26.96
C LEU A 447 -31.24 -13.45 28.20
N CYS A 448 -31.29 -12.74 29.34
CA CYS A 448 -31.81 -13.20 30.61
C CYS A 448 -31.03 -14.38 31.25
N LEU A 449 -29.75 -14.56 30.85
CA LEU A 449 -28.86 -15.51 31.50
C LEU A 449 -28.07 -14.79 32.60
N ASP A 450 -28.12 -15.32 33.84
CA ASP A 450 -27.29 -14.77 34.91
C ASP A 450 -25.90 -15.40 34.89
N VAL A 451 -24.92 -14.61 34.52
CA VAL A 451 -23.52 -15.01 34.38
C VAL A 451 -22.68 -14.19 35.34
N GLU A 452 -22.05 -14.86 36.32
CA GLU A 452 -21.19 -14.23 37.30
C GLU A 452 -19.76 -14.78 37.23
N LEU A 453 -18.78 -13.91 37.38
CA LEU A 453 -17.37 -14.26 37.41
C LEU A 453 -16.95 -14.49 38.88
N LEU A 454 -16.55 -15.71 39.19
CA LEU A 454 -16.10 -16.08 40.51
C LEU A 454 -14.58 -16.22 40.57
N LYS A 455 -13.96 -15.64 41.57
CA LYS A 455 -12.52 -15.80 41.84
C LYS A 455 -12.34 -16.70 43.07
N ARG A 456 -11.43 -17.68 42.96
CA ARG A 456 -11.06 -18.53 44.06
C ARG A 456 -10.17 -17.77 45.03
N SER A 457 -10.61 -17.65 46.29
CA SER A 457 -9.82 -17.09 47.40
C SER A 457 -8.71 -18.06 47.82
N GLU A 458 -7.68 -17.56 48.49
CA GLU A 458 -6.63 -18.40 49.13
C GLU A 458 -7.18 -19.40 50.13
N SER A 459 -8.33 -19.08 50.75
CA SER A 459 -9.08 -19.99 51.65
C SER A 459 -9.86 -21.07 50.90
N GLY A 460 -9.81 -21.13 49.55
CA GLY A 460 -10.53 -22.11 48.75
C GLY A 460 -12.01 -21.80 48.49
N THR A 461 -12.54 -20.71 49.02
CA THR A 461 -13.94 -20.28 48.80
C THR A 461 -14.03 -19.43 47.52
N TYR A 462 -15.14 -19.55 46.78
CA TYR A 462 -15.43 -18.77 45.61
C TYR A 462 -16.14 -17.47 46.01
N ARG A 463 -15.64 -16.31 45.56
CA ARG A 463 -16.24 -15.00 45.75
C ARG A 463 -16.42 -14.27 44.42
N LEU A 464 -17.35 -13.36 44.35
CA LEU A 464 -17.54 -12.52 43.16
C LEU A 464 -16.28 -11.74 42.86
N ALA A 465 -15.84 -11.81 41.60
CA ALA A 465 -14.60 -11.17 41.18
C ALA A 465 -14.61 -9.64 41.40
N GLY A 466 -15.78 -9.02 41.30
CA GLY A 466 -15.98 -7.58 41.58
C GLY A 466 -15.79 -7.21 43.07
N GLU A 467 -16.24 -8.04 43.99
CA GLU A 467 -16.06 -7.81 45.44
C GLU A 467 -14.60 -7.95 45.87
N VAL A 468 -13.90 -8.96 45.34
CA VAL A 468 -12.47 -9.16 45.59
C VAL A 468 -11.62 -8.00 45.02
N ALA A 469 -12.01 -7.45 43.87
CA ALA A 469 -11.33 -6.30 43.30
C ALA A 469 -11.57 -5.01 44.12
N ALA A 470 -12.80 -4.82 44.63
CA ALA A 470 -13.14 -3.66 45.45
C ALA A 470 -12.43 -3.72 46.85
N GLU A 471 -12.30 -4.90 47.44
CA GLU A 471 -11.54 -5.07 48.69
C GLU A 471 -10.04 -4.81 48.48
N LYS A 472 -9.45 -5.28 47.36
CA LYS A 472 -8.04 -4.99 47.04
C LYS A 472 -7.80 -3.50 46.78
N ALA A 473 -8.71 -2.83 46.08
CA ALA A 473 -8.61 -1.39 45.83
C ALA A 473 -8.72 -0.57 47.13
N LYS A 474 -9.61 -0.99 48.08
CA LYS A 474 -9.70 -0.38 49.42
C LYS A 474 -8.43 -0.57 50.21
N ALA A 475 -7.89 -1.79 50.24
CA ALA A 475 -6.66 -2.10 50.99
C ALA A 475 -5.43 -1.33 50.40
N GLN A 476 -5.38 -1.17 49.10
CA GLN A 476 -4.32 -0.35 48.45
C GLN A 476 -4.48 1.15 48.75
N ALA A 477 -5.71 1.66 48.79
CA ALA A 477 -5.99 3.04 49.17
C ALA A 477 -5.66 3.32 50.64
N GLU A 478 -5.92 2.37 51.54
CA GLU A 478 -5.54 2.47 52.96
C GLU A 478 -4.03 2.47 53.17
N GLN A 479 -3.30 1.60 52.43
CA GLN A 479 -1.83 1.58 52.46
C GLN A 479 -1.20 2.86 51.88
N ALA A 480 -1.75 3.41 50.79
CA ALA A 480 -1.30 4.68 50.21
C ALA A 480 -1.65 5.92 51.10
N GLY A 481 -2.69 5.81 51.92
CA GLY A 481 -3.08 6.84 52.89
C GLY A 481 -2.18 6.94 54.16
N ASP A 482 -1.47 5.84 54.44
CA ASP A 482 -0.58 5.79 55.63
C ASP A 482 0.86 6.24 55.33
N GLU A 483 1.21 6.46 54.07
CA GLU A 483 2.50 7.02 53.67
C GLU A 483 2.53 8.58 53.52
N SER A 484 1.55 9.29 54.02
CA SER A 484 1.62 10.76 54.16
C SER A 484 2.71 11.14 55.18
N PRO A 485 3.81 11.82 54.79
CA PRO A 485 4.82 12.27 55.77
C PRO A 485 4.20 13.31 56.68
N ALA A 486 4.13 12.93 57.94
CA ALA A 486 3.74 13.85 59.03
C ALA A 486 4.58 15.12 59.00
N LEU A 487 3.97 16.22 58.67
CA LEU A 487 4.50 17.58 58.94
C LEU A 487 4.74 17.72 60.43
N LYS A 488 5.94 17.41 60.90
CA LYS A 488 6.39 17.80 62.23
C LYS A 488 6.48 19.34 62.30
N ASN A 489 5.48 19.92 62.95
CA ASN A 489 5.56 21.23 63.55
C ASN A 489 6.83 21.33 64.40
N ASN A 490 7.78 22.17 64.06
CA ASN A 490 8.74 22.74 64.98
C ASN A 490 8.40 24.23 65.17
N ARG A 491 7.65 24.47 66.20
CA ARG A 491 7.74 25.73 66.95
C ARG A 491 8.86 25.57 67.98
N LYS A 492 9.93 26.28 67.77
CA LYS A 492 10.62 27.06 68.80
C LYS A 492 11.58 28.04 68.10
#